data_0916fab131ebb1f449f123473b1c4e4d
#
_entry.id   0916fab131ebb1f449f123473b1c4e4d
#
_cell.length_a   1.000
_cell.length_b   1.000
_cell.length_c   1.000
_cell.angle_alpha   90.00
_cell.angle_beta   90.00
_cell.angle_gamma   90.00
#
_symmetry.space_group_name_H-M   'P 1'
#
loop_
_entity.id
_entity.type
_entity.pdbx_description
1 polymer ?
#
loop_
_entity_poly.entity_id
_entity_poly.type
_entity_poly.pdbx_seq_one_letter_code
_entity_poly.pdbx_strand_id
1 'polypeptide(L)'
;FGKEFLLTQRDNMRLNAAAHDLMAREQQLIGQYQQKKATMRIAFRGEELSEGQLEHYLDDPDRALRREAVAARDAAYAKDRTDFAQLLDELVHLRDGIAKANGFADYLAYANLQKGRRSYGTAELLAFCTEVRHEIVPLYAETCRAQAKRLGLDRLANYDASCTWPDGGAKPIGDGPALLQAAK
;
A
#
# COMPACT_ATOMS: atom_id res chain seq x y z
N PHE A 1 -0.31 18.43 -29.30
CA PHE A 1 -0.59 17.31 -28.38
C PHE A 1 0.37 16.16 -28.69
N GLY A 2 1.02 15.59 -27.67
CA GLY A 2 1.96 14.50 -27.87
C GLY A 2 1.28 13.18 -28.24
N LYS A 3 2.05 12.26 -28.84
CA LYS A 3 1.60 10.91 -29.22
C LYS A 3 0.88 10.18 -28.07
N GLU A 4 1.39 10.28 -26.86
CA GLU A 4 0.83 9.64 -25.66
C GLU A 4 -0.58 10.15 -25.33
N PHE A 5 -0.83 11.46 -25.48
CA PHE A 5 -2.17 12.02 -25.29
C PHE A 5 -3.18 11.41 -26.27
N LEU A 6 -2.83 11.34 -27.56
CA LEU A 6 -3.71 10.75 -28.59
C LEU A 6 -3.97 9.27 -28.33
N LEU A 7 -2.97 8.53 -27.90
CA LEU A 7 -3.12 7.12 -27.53
C LEU A 7 -4.03 6.95 -26.31
N THR A 8 -3.91 7.82 -25.31
CA THR A 8 -4.78 7.81 -24.12
C THR A 8 -6.23 8.12 -24.50
N GLN A 9 -6.46 9.12 -25.34
CA GLN A 9 -7.82 9.43 -25.83
C GLN A 9 -8.43 8.26 -26.61
N ARG A 10 -7.66 7.63 -27.51
CA ARG A 10 -8.09 6.44 -28.23
C ARG A 10 -8.49 5.30 -27.28
N ASP A 11 -7.68 5.05 -26.26
CA ASP A 11 -7.91 3.96 -25.31
C ASP A 11 -9.14 4.25 -24.43
N ASN A 12 -9.35 5.50 -24.02
CA ASN A 12 -10.55 5.92 -23.29
C ASN A 12 -11.84 5.74 -24.13
N MET A 13 -11.78 5.99 -25.44
CA MET A 13 -12.93 5.77 -26.34
C MET A 13 -13.27 4.30 -26.58
N ARG A 14 -12.39 3.36 -26.20
CA ARG A 14 -12.64 1.93 -26.25
C ARG A 14 -13.44 1.39 -25.06
N LEU A 15 -13.60 2.21 -24.00
CA LEU A 15 -14.35 1.79 -22.83
C LEU A 15 -15.83 1.64 -23.19
N ASN A 16 -16.38 0.48 -22.93
CA ASN A 16 -17.76 0.16 -23.25
C ASN A 16 -18.71 0.83 -22.23
N ALA A 17 -19.76 1.47 -22.71
CA ALA A 17 -20.80 2.04 -21.86
C ALA A 17 -21.43 1.00 -20.91
N ALA A 18 -21.51 -0.28 -21.32
CA ALA A 18 -21.98 -1.37 -20.45
C ALA A 18 -21.11 -1.60 -19.22
N ALA A 19 -19.86 -1.14 -19.21
CA ALA A 19 -18.98 -1.23 -18.04
C ALA A 19 -19.16 -0.07 -17.04
N HIS A 20 -19.89 1.00 -17.40
CA HIS A 20 -20.01 2.20 -16.55
C HIS A 20 -20.65 1.90 -15.19
N ASP A 21 -21.73 1.10 -15.15
CA ASP A 21 -22.41 0.74 -13.91
C ASP A 21 -21.48 -0.11 -13.01
N LEU A 22 -20.73 -1.03 -13.61
CA LEU A 22 -19.74 -1.84 -12.90
C LEU A 22 -18.61 -0.97 -12.35
N MET A 23 -18.12 -0.01 -13.12
CA MET A 23 -17.10 0.94 -12.67
C MET A 23 -17.61 1.85 -11.55
N ALA A 24 -18.86 2.31 -11.64
CA ALA A 24 -19.49 3.08 -10.56
C ALA A 24 -19.59 2.25 -9.28
N ARG A 25 -19.96 0.97 -9.39
CA ARG A 25 -19.97 0.03 -8.26
C ARG A 25 -18.58 -0.19 -7.67
N GLU A 26 -17.55 -0.29 -8.51
CA GLU A 26 -16.15 -0.37 -8.06
C GLU A 26 -15.78 0.83 -7.19
N GLN A 27 -16.11 2.04 -7.62
CA GLN A 27 -15.83 3.26 -6.84
C GLN A 27 -16.58 3.27 -5.49
N GLN A 28 -17.81 2.76 -5.44
CA GLN A 28 -18.54 2.61 -4.19
C GLN A 28 -17.84 1.63 -3.23
N LEU A 29 -17.37 0.47 -3.70
CA LEU A 29 -16.64 -0.50 -2.87
C LEU A 29 -15.30 0.06 -2.38
N ILE A 30 -14.58 0.78 -3.24
CA ILE A 30 -13.34 1.47 -2.85
C ILE A 30 -13.65 2.52 -1.77
N GLY A 31 -14.72 3.30 -1.93
CA GLY A 31 -15.18 4.27 -0.94
C GLY A 31 -15.53 3.62 0.41
N GLN A 32 -16.21 2.47 0.40
CA GLN A 32 -16.51 1.71 1.62
C GLN A 32 -15.25 1.25 2.34
N TYR A 33 -14.25 0.73 1.59
CA TYR A 33 -12.97 0.35 2.15
C TYR A 33 -12.26 1.55 2.80
N GLN A 34 -12.19 2.68 2.09
CA GLN A 34 -11.55 3.90 2.59
C GLN A 34 -12.26 4.44 3.83
N GLN A 35 -13.59 4.47 3.82
CA GLN A 35 -14.39 4.90 4.96
C GLN A 35 -14.16 4.00 6.18
N LYS A 36 -14.15 2.67 5.97
CA LYS A 36 -13.92 1.71 7.04
C LYS A 36 -12.54 1.89 7.67
N LYS A 37 -11.49 2.10 6.85
CA LYS A 37 -10.16 2.45 7.35
C LYS A 37 -10.13 3.77 8.11
N ALA A 38 -10.73 4.81 7.58
CA ALA A 38 -10.73 6.14 8.19
C ALA A 38 -11.47 6.19 9.53
N THR A 39 -12.53 5.36 9.68
CA THR A 39 -13.32 5.29 10.91
C THR A 39 -12.82 4.27 11.92
N MET A 40 -11.92 3.37 11.51
CA MET A 40 -11.34 2.36 12.42
C MET A 40 -10.68 3.04 13.62
N ARG A 41 -10.93 2.48 14.81
CA ARG A 41 -10.32 2.91 16.06
C ARG A 41 -9.52 1.78 16.66
N ILE A 42 -8.35 2.12 17.14
CA ILE A 42 -7.38 1.20 17.73
C ILE A 42 -7.31 1.52 19.21
N ALA A 43 -7.78 0.59 20.04
CA ALA A 43 -7.66 0.71 21.49
C ALA A 43 -6.20 0.50 21.90
N PHE A 44 -5.56 1.53 22.44
CA PHE A 44 -4.17 1.50 22.82
C PHE A 44 -3.94 2.31 24.09
N ARG A 45 -3.46 1.67 25.16
CA ARG A 45 -3.13 2.30 26.45
C ARG A 45 -4.24 3.15 27.07
N GLY A 46 -5.49 2.71 26.90
CA GLY A 46 -6.67 3.40 27.45
C GLY A 46 -7.23 4.50 26.54
N GLU A 47 -6.67 4.70 25.36
CA GLU A 47 -7.14 5.65 24.35
C GLU A 47 -7.66 4.92 23.11
N GLU A 48 -8.51 5.61 22.34
CA GLU A 48 -9.01 5.19 21.04
C GLU A 48 -8.31 6.02 19.96
N LEU A 49 -7.33 5.43 19.28
CA LEU A 49 -6.50 6.11 18.30
C LEU A 49 -6.93 5.79 16.86
N SER A 50 -6.75 6.72 15.96
CA SER A 50 -6.71 6.44 14.52
C SER A 50 -5.39 5.76 14.14
N GLU A 51 -5.34 5.12 12.95
CA GLU A 51 -4.11 4.49 12.44
C GLU A 51 -2.94 5.51 12.37
N GLY A 52 -3.20 6.74 11.86
CA GLY A 52 -2.18 7.78 11.79
C GLY A 52 -1.68 8.27 13.16
N GLN A 53 -2.54 8.28 14.20
CA GLN A 53 -2.10 8.60 15.55
C GLN A 53 -1.23 7.51 16.15
N LEU A 54 -1.53 6.23 15.81
CA LEU A 54 -0.73 5.10 16.27
C LEU A 54 0.67 5.06 15.64
N GLU A 55 0.86 5.59 14.43
CA GLU A 55 2.16 5.62 13.73
C GLU A 55 3.27 6.23 14.59
N HIS A 56 2.93 7.22 15.42
CA HIS A 56 3.90 7.81 16.35
C HIS A 56 4.56 6.79 17.28
N TYR A 57 3.81 5.76 17.70
CA TYR A 57 4.31 4.68 18.56
C TYR A 57 5.04 3.58 17.79
N LEU A 58 4.82 3.48 16.48
CA LEU A 58 5.51 2.52 15.62
C LEU A 58 6.96 2.90 15.32
N ASP A 59 7.29 4.20 15.47
CA ASP A 59 8.64 4.74 15.29
C ASP A 59 9.38 5.01 16.61
N ASP A 60 8.79 4.64 17.75
CA ASP A 60 9.38 4.86 19.06
C ASP A 60 10.68 4.04 19.23
N PRO A 61 11.74 4.56 19.89
CA PRO A 61 12.95 3.82 20.22
C PRO A 61 12.68 2.57 21.05
N ASP A 62 11.67 2.59 21.93
CA ASP A 62 11.32 1.43 22.77
C ASP A 62 10.69 0.31 21.92
N ARG A 63 11.45 -0.76 21.76
CA ARG A 63 11.02 -1.95 21.00
C ARG A 63 9.76 -2.62 21.58
N ALA A 64 9.59 -2.60 22.90
CA ALA A 64 8.43 -3.20 23.57
C ALA A 64 7.17 -2.37 23.21
N LEU A 65 7.28 -1.06 23.20
CA LEU A 65 6.22 -0.15 22.83
C LEU A 65 5.81 -0.33 21.36
N ARG A 66 6.78 -0.41 20.43
CA ARG A 66 6.47 -0.69 19.01
C ARG A 66 5.72 -2.02 18.83
N ARG A 67 6.16 -3.08 19.53
CA ARG A 67 5.49 -4.39 19.48
C ARG A 67 4.06 -4.32 20.00
N GLU A 68 3.83 -3.59 21.10
CA GLU A 68 2.50 -3.38 21.68
C GLU A 68 1.59 -2.63 20.70
N ALA A 69 2.09 -1.55 20.07
CA ALA A 69 1.35 -0.77 19.08
C ALA A 69 0.98 -1.60 17.84
N VAL A 70 1.91 -2.40 17.29
CA VAL A 70 1.61 -3.32 16.18
C VAL A 70 0.57 -4.34 16.59
N ALA A 71 0.65 -4.94 17.76
CA ALA A 71 -0.34 -5.90 18.24
C ALA A 71 -1.74 -5.27 18.38
N ALA A 72 -1.83 -4.04 18.87
CA ALA A 72 -3.09 -3.30 18.97
C ALA A 72 -3.68 -3.02 17.59
N ARG A 73 -2.86 -2.60 16.60
CA ARG A 73 -3.27 -2.41 15.22
C ARG A 73 -3.79 -3.71 14.61
N ASP A 74 -3.03 -4.78 14.74
CA ASP A 74 -3.40 -6.09 14.18
C ASP A 74 -4.70 -6.63 14.81
N ALA A 75 -4.93 -6.37 16.10
CA ALA A 75 -6.19 -6.71 16.78
C ALA A 75 -7.38 -5.89 16.24
N ALA A 76 -7.18 -4.62 15.92
CA ALA A 76 -8.23 -3.80 15.29
C ALA A 76 -8.59 -4.30 13.89
N TYR A 77 -7.59 -4.61 13.05
CA TYR A 77 -7.84 -5.21 11.73
C TYR A 77 -8.50 -6.59 11.83
N ALA A 78 -8.16 -7.39 12.84
CA ALA A 78 -8.76 -8.71 13.04
C ALA A 78 -10.26 -8.67 13.30
N LYS A 79 -10.76 -7.60 13.95
CA LYS A 79 -12.21 -7.40 14.18
C LYS A 79 -12.99 -7.29 12.87
N ASP A 80 -12.42 -6.59 11.90
CA ASP A 80 -13.04 -6.30 10.60
C ASP A 80 -12.57 -7.23 9.47
N ARG A 81 -11.86 -8.30 9.81
CA ARG A 81 -11.24 -9.21 8.82
C ARG A 81 -12.25 -9.77 7.81
N THR A 82 -13.41 -10.18 8.28
CA THR A 82 -14.45 -10.75 7.42
C THR A 82 -14.98 -9.73 6.43
N ASP A 83 -15.23 -8.50 6.88
CA ASP A 83 -15.73 -7.44 6.03
C ASP A 83 -14.68 -7.02 4.98
N PHE A 84 -13.41 -6.91 5.36
CA PHE A 84 -12.34 -6.63 4.40
C PHE A 84 -12.18 -7.76 3.37
N ALA A 85 -12.33 -9.02 3.80
CA ALA A 85 -12.27 -10.16 2.90
C ALA A 85 -13.43 -10.15 1.90
N GLN A 86 -14.65 -9.85 2.35
CA GLN A 86 -15.83 -9.72 1.48
C GLN A 86 -15.69 -8.59 0.47
N LEU A 87 -15.23 -7.40 0.92
CA LEU A 87 -14.96 -6.26 0.01
C LEU A 87 -13.91 -6.62 -1.04
N LEU A 88 -12.86 -7.35 -0.67
CA LEU A 88 -11.84 -7.80 -1.62
C LEU A 88 -12.40 -8.78 -2.63
N ASP A 89 -13.19 -9.75 -2.17
CA ASP A 89 -13.81 -10.75 -3.03
C ASP A 89 -14.76 -10.09 -4.04
N GLU A 90 -15.65 -9.20 -3.58
CA GLU A 90 -16.53 -8.44 -4.47
C GLU A 90 -15.73 -7.62 -5.49
N LEU A 91 -14.65 -6.95 -5.07
CA LEU A 91 -13.79 -6.18 -5.98
C LEU A 91 -13.12 -7.05 -7.04
N VAL A 92 -12.65 -8.24 -6.67
CA VAL A 92 -12.03 -9.18 -7.62
C VAL A 92 -13.03 -9.60 -8.70
N HIS A 93 -14.23 -10.03 -8.30
CA HIS A 93 -15.28 -10.44 -9.24
C HIS A 93 -15.76 -9.28 -10.11
N LEU A 94 -15.95 -8.11 -9.51
CA LEU A 94 -16.40 -6.91 -10.22
C LEU A 94 -15.38 -6.47 -11.26
N ARG A 95 -14.10 -6.47 -10.92
CA ARG A 95 -13.00 -6.11 -11.83
C ARG A 95 -12.86 -7.06 -12.99
N ASP A 96 -13.05 -8.35 -12.77
CA ASP A 96 -13.12 -9.34 -13.85
C ASP A 96 -14.33 -9.06 -14.77
N GLY A 97 -15.49 -8.72 -14.19
CA GLY A 97 -16.66 -8.29 -14.96
C GLY A 97 -16.42 -7.03 -15.78
N ILE A 98 -15.76 -6.02 -15.21
CA ILE A 98 -15.36 -4.78 -15.93
C ILE A 98 -14.46 -5.12 -17.11
N ALA A 99 -13.46 -5.97 -16.93
CA ALA A 99 -12.55 -6.38 -17.99
C ALA A 99 -13.30 -7.06 -19.14
N LYS A 100 -14.17 -8.02 -18.82
CA LYS A 100 -14.99 -8.75 -19.80
C LYS A 100 -15.96 -7.84 -20.54
N ALA A 101 -16.62 -6.91 -19.84
CA ALA A 101 -17.51 -5.92 -20.44
C ALA A 101 -16.78 -4.99 -21.43
N ASN A 102 -15.49 -4.76 -21.21
CA ASN A 102 -14.61 -4.00 -22.11
C ASN A 102 -13.92 -4.87 -23.20
N GLY A 103 -14.27 -6.16 -23.31
CA GLY A 103 -13.76 -7.06 -24.34
C GLY A 103 -12.38 -7.65 -24.05
N PHE A 104 -11.92 -7.61 -22.79
CA PHE A 104 -10.66 -8.23 -22.36
C PHE A 104 -10.88 -9.64 -21.82
N ALA A 105 -9.89 -10.51 -21.98
CA ALA A 105 -9.95 -11.88 -21.48
C ALA A 105 -9.95 -11.94 -19.95
N ASP A 106 -9.21 -11.03 -19.30
CA ASP A 106 -9.05 -10.94 -17.86
C ASP A 106 -8.75 -9.50 -17.40
N TYR A 107 -8.79 -9.30 -16.08
CA TYR A 107 -8.51 -7.99 -15.49
C TYR A 107 -7.05 -7.54 -15.68
N LEU A 108 -6.09 -8.46 -15.79
CA LEU A 108 -4.69 -8.10 -15.95
C LEU A 108 -4.45 -7.42 -17.31
N ALA A 109 -5.03 -7.96 -18.38
CA ALA A 109 -4.99 -7.35 -19.71
C ALA A 109 -5.64 -5.97 -19.72
N TYR A 110 -6.81 -5.82 -19.10
CA TYR A 110 -7.50 -4.55 -18.93
C TYR A 110 -6.67 -3.54 -18.12
N ALA A 111 -6.12 -3.96 -16.96
CA ALA A 111 -5.33 -3.11 -16.09
C ALA A 111 -4.03 -2.63 -16.75
N ASN A 112 -3.41 -3.43 -17.61
CA ASN A 112 -2.25 -3.01 -18.39
C ASN A 112 -2.59 -1.83 -19.31
N LEU A 113 -3.75 -1.86 -19.96
CA LEU A 113 -4.24 -0.72 -20.75
C LEU A 113 -4.50 0.51 -19.87
N GLN A 114 -5.23 0.35 -18.75
CA GLN A 114 -5.55 1.43 -17.81
C GLN A 114 -4.29 2.12 -17.26
N LYS A 115 -3.25 1.36 -17.02
CA LYS A 115 -1.95 1.86 -16.54
C LYS A 115 -1.05 2.40 -17.66
N GLY A 116 -1.54 2.49 -18.90
CA GLY A 116 -0.77 2.98 -20.04
C GLY A 116 0.43 2.12 -20.42
N ARG A 117 0.44 0.84 -20.05
CA ARG A 117 1.53 -0.11 -20.37
C ARG A 117 1.42 -0.57 -21.80
N ARG A 118 1.99 0.21 -22.73
CA ARG A 118 1.90 -0.02 -24.17
C ARG A 118 3.15 -0.63 -24.79
N SER A 119 4.33 -0.38 -24.17
CA SER A 119 5.62 -0.86 -24.66
C SER A 119 6.06 -2.19 -24.04
N TYR A 120 5.34 -2.66 -23.04
CA TYR A 120 5.60 -3.93 -22.36
C TYR A 120 4.29 -4.52 -21.83
N GLY A 121 4.23 -5.82 -21.69
CA GLY A 121 3.05 -6.56 -21.23
C GLY A 121 3.33 -7.40 -19.98
N THR A 122 2.48 -8.39 -19.77
CA THR A 122 2.55 -9.27 -18.60
C THR A 122 3.84 -10.08 -18.55
N ALA A 123 4.33 -10.56 -19.71
CA ALA A 123 5.54 -11.37 -19.76
C ALA A 123 6.78 -10.60 -19.29
N GLU A 124 6.95 -9.36 -19.76
CA GLU A 124 8.04 -8.48 -19.34
C GLU A 124 7.93 -8.10 -17.88
N LEU A 125 6.70 -7.87 -17.36
CA LEU A 125 6.48 -7.61 -15.93
C LEU A 125 6.88 -8.81 -15.06
N LEU A 126 6.54 -10.04 -15.47
CA LEU A 126 6.93 -11.23 -14.75
C LEU A 126 8.44 -11.45 -14.79
N ALA A 127 9.07 -11.20 -15.95
CA ALA A 127 10.53 -11.23 -16.07
C ALA A 127 11.18 -10.21 -15.11
N PHE A 128 10.71 -8.97 -15.11
CA PHE A 128 11.18 -7.95 -14.17
C PHE A 128 11.03 -8.37 -12.70
N CYS A 129 9.86 -8.91 -12.32
CA CYS A 129 9.66 -9.42 -10.95
C CYS A 129 10.62 -10.56 -10.61
N THR A 130 10.96 -11.40 -11.59
CA THR A 130 11.94 -12.48 -11.43
C THR A 130 13.32 -11.91 -11.16
N GLU A 131 13.77 -10.92 -11.95
CA GLU A 131 15.05 -10.24 -11.74
C GLU A 131 15.11 -9.54 -10.38
N VAL A 132 14.04 -8.82 -9.99
CA VAL A 132 13.96 -8.21 -8.64
C VAL A 132 14.11 -9.28 -7.55
N ARG A 133 13.47 -10.42 -7.71
CA ARG A 133 13.55 -11.53 -6.75
C ARG A 133 14.96 -12.10 -6.65
N HIS A 134 15.66 -12.21 -7.76
CA HIS A 134 17.00 -12.80 -7.80
C HIS A 134 18.10 -11.81 -7.39
N GLU A 135 17.99 -10.56 -7.79
CA GLU A 135 19.06 -9.59 -7.62
C GLU A 135 18.83 -8.64 -6.43
N ILE A 136 17.60 -8.14 -6.27
CA ILE A 136 17.31 -7.09 -5.27
C ILE A 136 16.93 -7.69 -3.91
N VAL A 137 16.13 -8.75 -3.89
CA VAL A 137 15.69 -9.37 -2.60
C VAL A 137 16.85 -9.87 -1.76
N PRO A 138 17.92 -10.49 -2.29
CA PRO A 138 19.10 -10.85 -1.49
C PRO A 138 19.81 -9.64 -0.89
N LEU A 139 19.98 -8.55 -1.65
CA LEU A 139 20.57 -7.30 -1.16
C LEU A 139 19.74 -6.68 -0.03
N TYR A 140 18.41 -6.67 -0.20
CA TYR A 140 17.51 -6.22 0.87
C TYR A 140 17.62 -7.09 2.13
N ALA A 141 17.74 -8.40 1.97
CA ALA A 141 17.95 -9.32 3.09
C ALA A 141 19.28 -9.06 3.83
N GLU A 142 20.35 -8.69 3.10
CA GLU A 142 21.61 -8.25 3.70
C GLU A 142 21.46 -6.94 4.49
N THR A 143 20.74 -5.97 3.92
CA THR A 143 20.42 -4.72 4.60
C THR A 143 19.65 -4.97 5.90
N CYS A 144 18.65 -5.87 5.88
CA CYS A 144 17.90 -6.27 7.08
C CYS A 144 18.78 -6.95 8.12
N ARG A 145 19.73 -7.81 7.71
CA ARG A 145 20.70 -8.44 8.63
C ARG A 145 21.63 -7.41 9.26
N ALA A 146 22.12 -6.45 8.47
CA ALA A 146 22.95 -5.36 8.96
C ALA A 146 22.20 -4.46 9.94
N GLN A 147 20.92 -4.17 9.68
CA GLN A 147 20.04 -3.43 10.59
C GLN A 147 19.83 -4.22 11.91
N ALA A 148 19.50 -5.52 11.84
CA ALA A 148 19.33 -6.35 13.03
C ALA A 148 20.59 -6.33 13.89
N LYS A 149 21.77 -6.55 13.30
CA LYS A 149 23.07 -6.50 13.98
C LYS A 149 23.29 -5.14 14.66
N ARG A 150 23.01 -4.04 13.99
CA ARG A 150 23.15 -2.68 14.52
C ARG A 150 22.22 -2.44 15.72
N LEU A 151 21.02 -3.03 15.72
CA LEU A 151 20.04 -2.96 16.80
C LEU A 151 20.30 -3.98 17.92
N GLY A 152 21.34 -4.83 17.82
CA GLY A 152 21.61 -5.90 18.79
C GLY A 152 20.58 -7.03 18.77
N LEU A 153 19.95 -7.29 17.62
CA LEU A 153 18.90 -8.29 17.44
C LEU A 153 19.40 -9.45 16.58
N ASP A 154 18.95 -10.65 16.88
CA ASP A 154 19.20 -11.83 16.03
C ASP A 154 18.45 -11.72 14.69
N ARG A 155 17.23 -11.20 14.72
CA ARG A 155 16.38 -11.00 13.56
C ARG A 155 15.42 -9.83 13.77
N LEU A 156 15.14 -9.08 12.68
CA LEU A 156 14.08 -8.07 12.68
C LEU A 156 12.70 -8.74 12.73
N ALA A 157 11.80 -8.15 13.49
CA ALA A 157 10.37 -8.37 13.41
C ALA A 157 9.72 -7.25 12.59
N ASN A 158 8.42 -7.40 12.23
CA ASN A 158 7.67 -6.37 11.49
C ASN A 158 7.64 -5.00 12.20
N TYR A 159 7.64 -4.99 13.53
CA TYR A 159 7.69 -3.77 14.35
C TYR A 159 9.11 -3.17 14.50
N ASP A 160 10.11 -3.74 13.87
CA ASP A 160 11.47 -3.19 13.83
C ASP A 160 11.77 -2.53 12.45
N ALA A 161 10.87 -2.63 11.48
CA ALA A 161 11.13 -2.21 10.11
C ALA A 161 11.48 -0.71 9.98
N SER A 162 10.79 0.16 10.72
CA SER A 162 11.03 1.62 10.75
C SER A 162 12.22 2.02 11.62
N CYS A 163 12.62 1.19 12.58
CA CYS A 163 13.71 1.49 13.51
C CYS A 163 15.07 1.15 12.89
N THR A 164 15.71 2.11 12.25
CA THR A 164 17.00 1.90 11.57
C THR A 164 18.20 1.99 12.53
N TRP A 165 18.10 2.78 13.60
CA TRP A 165 19.17 3.07 14.57
C TRP A 165 18.67 2.89 16.01
N PRO A 166 19.55 2.51 16.96
CA PRO A 166 19.18 2.29 18.35
C PRO A 166 18.56 3.53 19.05
N ASP A 167 18.95 4.71 18.61
CA ASP A 167 18.48 6.00 19.13
C ASP A 167 17.27 6.58 18.37
N GLY A 168 16.70 5.82 17.43
CA GLY A 168 15.52 6.19 16.62
C GLY A 168 15.84 6.91 15.33
N GLY A 169 17.11 7.21 15.04
CA GLY A 169 17.53 7.85 13.78
C GLY A 169 17.38 9.38 13.74
N ALA A 170 17.54 9.93 12.53
CA ALA A 170 17.52 11.39 12.31
C ALA A 170 16.13 11.98 12.59
N LYS A 171 16.07 13.01 13.41
CA LYS A 171 14.85 13.76 13.71
C LYS A 171 14.84 15.10 12.96
N PRO A 172 13.68 15.65 12.61
CA PRO A 172 13.58 17.02 12.08
C PRO A 172 14.21 18.02 13.03
N ILE A 173 14.76 19.11 12.49
CA ILE A 173 15.45 20.16 13.26
C ILE A 173 14.49 20.90 14.22
N GLY A 174 13.18 20.71 14.07
CA GLY A 174 12.12 21.30 14.89
C GLY A 174 10.72 20.98 14.36
N ASP A 175 9.75 21.72 14.83
CA ASP A 175 8.37 21.62 14.36
C ASP A 175 8.17 22.26 12.96
N GLY A 176 6.96 22.20 12.42
CA GLY A 176 6.63 22.74 11.10
C GLY A 176 7.03 24.21 10.91
N PRO A 177 6.75 25.12 11.83
CA PRO A 177 7.23 26.52 11.79
C PRO A 177 8.75 26.63 11.71
N ALA A 178 9.49 25.87 12.52
CA ALA A 178 10.96 25.89 12.51
C ALA A 178 11.54 25.37 11.18
N LEU A 179 10.95 24.32 10.59
CA LEU A 179 11.32 23.81 9.28
C LEU A 179 11.08 24.85 8.18
N LEU A 180 9.94 25.54 8.20
CA LEU A 180 9.63 26.61 7.24
C LEU A 180 10.58 27.79 7.37
N GLN A 181 11.06 28.08 8.57
CA GLN A 181 12.05 29.14 8.81
C GLN A 181 13.44 28.74 8.33
N ALA A 182 13.83 27.48 8.52
CA ALA A 182 15.11 26.95 8.05
C ALA A 182 15.18 26.80 6.52
N ALA A 183 14.05 26.74 5.83
CA ALA A 183 13.96 26.62 4.37
C ALA A 183 13.94 27.97 3.64
N LYS A 184 13.96 29.10 4.34
CA LYS A 184 14.06 30.46 3.79
C LYS A 184 15.50 30.94 3.71
#